data_6d8e2e27b1521fc25b7fc0e94fa17c6c
#
_entry.id   6d8e2e27b1521fc25b7fc0e94fa17c6c
#
_cell.length_a   1.000
_cell.length_b   1.000
_cell.length_c   1.000
_cell.angle_alpha   90.00
_cell.angle_beta   90.00
_cell.angle_gamma   90.00
#
_symmetry.space_group_name_H-M   'P 1'
#
loop_
_entity.id
_entity.type
_entity.pdbx_description
1 polymer ?
#
loop_
_entity_poly.entity_id
_entity_poly.type
_entity_poly.pdbx_seq_one_letter_code
_entity_poly.pdbx_strand_id
1 'polypeptide(L)'
;VASLNAAIRDQRRADPATGNSTDPDPSLVTARGERVGLGDRVATRRNDPDLGVANRQTWTVAGIGEDGHLILHGRGRDREIPAEYATRFVELAYATTVHGAQGETVEAAHVALGDTTGAAAAYVAMTRGRESNTAHLVAETLEDARKQWVDVFSRDRADLGPHERNVPLAFPLPCHRIPVTPLAHADRRESTP
;
A
#
# COMPACT_ATOMS: atom_id res chain seq x y z
N VAL A 1 2.77 3.87 -6.40
CA VAL A 1 1.71 3.68 -5.39
C VAL A 1 0.34 3.68 -6.06
N ALA A 2 0.00 4.70 -6.90
CA ALA A 2 -1.32 4.78 -7.53
C ALA A 2 -1.68 3.52 -8.36
N SER A 3 -0.79 3.04 -9.21
CA SER A 3 -1.00 1.81 -10.01
C SER A 3 -1.20 0.56 -9.13
N LEU A 4 -0.50 0.46 -8.00
CA LEU A 4 -0.67 -0.63 -7.06
C LEU A 4 -2.03 -0.54 -6.34
N ASN A 5 -2.45 0.66 -5.95
CA ASN A 5 -3.77 0.90 -5.36
C ASN A 5 -4.89 0.49 -6.32
N ALA A 6 -4.78 0.87 -7.60
CA ALA A 6 -5.75 0.48 -8.62
C ALA A 6 -5.80 -1.05 -8.80
N ALA A 7 -4.64 -1.70 -8.92
CA ALA A 7 -4.57 -3.15 -9.10
C ALA A 7 -5.16 -3.93 -7.90
N ILE A 8 -4.85 -3.50 -6.67
CA ILE A 8 -5.42 -4.12 -5.46
C ILE A 8 -6.94 -3.94 -5.43
N ARG A 9 -7.43 -2.75 -5.76
CA ARG A 9 -8.87 -2.47 -5.84
C ARG A 9 -9.55 -3.37 -6.86
N ASP A 10 -9.00 -3.46 -8.07
CA ASP A 10 -9.58 -4.27 -9.14
C ASP A 10 -9.62 -5.75 -8.77
N GLN A 11 -8.55 -6.26 -8.16
CA GLN A 11 -8.50 -7.64 -7.67
C GLN A 11 -9.54 -7.89 -6.57
N ARG A 12 -9.70 -6.97 -5.62
CA ARG A 12 -10.70 -7.10 -4.56
C ARG A 12 -12.13 -7.09 -5.08
N ARG A 13 -12.41 -6.34 -6.14
CA ARG A 13 -13.73 -6.32 -6.79
C ARG A 13 -14.01 -7.58 -7.61
N ALA A 14 -12.98 -8.19 -8.15
CA ALA A 14 -13.09 -9.45 -8.88
C ALA A 14 -13.25 -10.67 -7.95
N ASP A 15 -12.92 -10.56 -6.67
CA ASP A 15 -13.04 -11.63 -5.69
C ASP A 15 -14.51 -11.80 -5.25
N PRO A 16 -15.13 -12.98 -5.52
CA PRO A 16 -16.52 -13.24 -5.14
C PRO A 16 -16.79 -13.15 -3.63
N ALA A 17 -15.74 -13.35 -2.80
CA ALA A 17 -15.86 -13.29 -1.33
C ALA A 17 -15.89 -11.86 -0.79
N THR A 18 -15.33 -10.90 -1.53
CA THR A 18 -15.23 -9.50 -1.13
C THR A 18 -15.91 -8.53 -2.11
N GLY A 19 -16.22 -9.00 -3.33
CA GLY A 19 -16.87 -8.24 -4.38
C GLY A 19 -18.37 -8.09 -4.12
N ASN A 20 -18.82 -6.88 -3.87
CA ASN A 20 -20.23 -6.54 -3.88
C ASN A 20 -20.67 -6.34 -5.33
N SER A 21 -21.66 -7.13 -5.74
CA SER A 21 -22.55 -6.97 -6.88
C SER A 21 -21.99 -6.64 -8.27
N THR A 22 -22.57 -7.30 -9.26
CA THR A 22 -22.42 -7.11 -10.71
C THR A 22 -23.07 -5.83 -11.26
N ASP A 23 -23.73 -5.04 -10.42
CA ASP A 23 -24.30 -3.75 -10.82
C ASP A 23 -23.22 -2.65 -10.81
N PRO A 24 -23.32 -1.66 -11.72
CA PRO A 24 -22.44 -0.51 -11.72
C PRO A 24 -22.66 0.31 -10.45
N ASP A 25 -21.95 -0.07 -9.37
CA ASP A 25 -21.96 0.69 -8.13
C ASP A 25 -21.58 2.16 -8.38
N PRO A 26 -22.27 3.10 -7.75
CA PRO A 26 -21.90 4.50 -7.84
C PRO A 26 -20.42 4.66 -7.49
N SER A 27 -19.69 5.36 -8.32
CA SER A 27 -18.27 5.60 -8.12
C SER A 27 -17.92 7.05 -8.39
N LEU A 28 -17.05 7.61 -7.55
CA LEU A 28 -16.46 8.92 -7.74
C LEU A 28 -15.13 8.77 -8.48
N VAL A 29 -14.86 9.65 -9.45
CA VAL A 29 -13.54 9.76 -10.07
C VAL A 29 -12.81 10.93 -9.43
N THR A 30 -11.66 10.66 -8.83
CA THR A 30 -10.84 11.69 -8.20
C THR A 30 -10.08 12.53 -9.23
N ALA A 31 -9.56 13.68 -8.83
CA ALA A 31 -8.73 14.54 -9.68
C ALA A 31 -7.46 13.84 -10.22
N ARG A 32 -7.05 12.72 -9.62
CA ARG A 32 -5.94 11.87 -10.07
C ARG A 32 -6.37 10.75 -11.02
N GLY A 33 -7.65 10.69 -11.37
CA GLY A 33 -8.21 9.66 -12.23
C GLY A 33 -8.46 8.32 -11.53
N GLU A 34 -8.32 8.24 -10.20
CA GLU A 34 -8.65 7.03 -9.45
C GLU A 34 -10.17 6.91 -9.31
N ARG A 35 -10.69 5.70 -9.45
CA ARG A 35 -12.09 5.41 -9.16
C ARG A 35 -12.22 4.99 -7.70
N VAL A 36 -13.12 5.63 -6.98
CA VAL A 36 -13.46 5.32 -5.59
C VAL A 36 -14.91 4.88 -5.53
N GLY A 37 -15.18 3.73 -4.95
CA GLY A 37 -16.50 3.12 -4.82
C GLY A 37 -16.80 2.66 -3.41
N LEU A 38 -18.00 2.14 -3.21
CA LEU A 38 -18.44 1.57 -1.93
C LEU A 38 -17.46 0.49 -1.44
N GLY A 39 -17.13 0.52 -0.15
CA GLY A 39 -16.21 -0.42 0.49
C GLY A 39 -14.72 -0.16 0.20
N ASP A 40 -14.38 0.79 -0.67
CA ASP A 40 -12.98 1.12 -0.95
C ASP A 40 -12.30 1.74 0.28
N ARG A 41 -11.04 1.39 0.49
CA ARG A 41 -10.17 2.02 1.47
C ARG A 41 -9.55 3.27 0.86
N VAL A 42 -9.75 4.41 1.51
CA VAL A 42 -9.31 5.72 1.03
C VAL A 42 -8.56 6.50 2.12
N ALA A 43 -7.81 7.51 1.69
CA ALA A 43 -7.16 8.47 2.58
C ALA A 43 -7.50 9.91 2.16
N THR A 44 -7.67 10.75 3.16
CA THR A 44 -7.80 12.21 2.99
C THR A 44 -6.41 12.84 2.89
N ARG A 45 -6.23 13.82 1.98
CA ARG A 45 -4.93 14.44 1.67
C ARG A 45 -4.82 15.90 2.08
N ARG A 46 -5.82 16.40 2.80
CA ARG A 46 -5.83 17.77 3.33
C ARG A 46 -6.52 17.78 4.69
N ASN A 47 -5.98 18.58 5.62
CA ASN A 47 -6.68 18.87 6.87
C ASN A 47 -7.91 19.72 6.60
N ASP A 48 -9.03 19.35 7.18
CA ASP A 48 -10.25 20.15 7.20
C ASP A 48 -10.94 19.95 8.55
N PRO A 49 -10.78 20.92 9.48
CA PRO A 49 -11.37 20.83 10.81
C PRO A 49 -12.90 20.85 10.78
N ASP A 50 -13.51 21.53 9.83
CA ASP A 50 -14.97 21.67 9.73
C ASP A 50 -15.59 20.32 9.30
N LEU A 51 -14.93 19.59 8.40
CA LEU A 51 -15.29 18.21 8.03
C LEU A 51 -14.80 17.18 9.04
N GLY A 52 -13.95 17.57 9.99
CA GLY A 52 -13.37 16.69 10.99
C GLY A 52 -12.43 15.63 10.41
N VAL A 53 -11.69 15.97 9.35
CA VAL A 53 -10.74 15.08 8.67
C VAL A 53 -9.32 15.63 8.73
N ALA A 54 -8.35 14.73 8.79
CA ALA A 54 -6.93 15.07 8.81
C ALA A 54 -6.21 14.50 7.59
N ASN A 55 -5.10 15.14 7.21
CA ASN A 55 -4.23 14.64 6.16
C ASN A 55 -3.69 13.25 6.51
N ARG A 56 -3.73 12.33 5.55
CA ARG A 56 -3.33 10.91 5.68
C ARG A 56 -4.22 10.06 6.58
N GLN A 57 -5.35 10.58 7.02
CA GLN A 57 -6.31 9.77 7.76
C GLN A 57 -6.98 8.78 6.80
N THR A 58 -7.04 7.52 7.22
CA THR A 58 -7.61 6.43 6.43
C THR A 58 -9.06 6.16 6.82
N TRP A 59 -9.87 5.82 5.81
CA TRP A 59 -11.30 5.61 5.89
C TRP A 59 -11.74 4.45 5.00
N THR A 60 -12.94 3.94 5.25
CA THR A 60 -13.67 3.07 4.33
C THR A 60 -14.87 3.85 3.77
N VAL A 61 -15.11 3.77 2.48
CA VAL A 61 -16.28 4.38 1.86
C VAL A 61 -17.52 3.59 2.25
N ALA A 62 -18.38 4.20 3.07
CA ALA A 62 -19.63 3.60 3.53
C ALA A 62 -20.82 3.94 2.62
N GLY A 63 -20.71 5.02 1.83
CA GLY A 63 -21.75 5.43 0.89
C GLY A 63 -21.25 6.49 -0.08
N ILE A 64 -21.98 6.62 -1.19
CA ILE A 64 -21.78 7.66 -2.21
C ILE A 64 -23.16 8.21 -2.56
N GLY A 65 -23.35 9.51 -2.36
CA GLY A 65 -24.61 10.18 -2.70
C GLY A 65 -24.71 10.50 -4.19
N GLU A 66 -25.91 10.84 -4.65
CA GLU A 66 -26.19 11.17 -6.05
C GLU A 66 -25.44 12.42 -6.53
N ASP A 67 -25.15 13.36 -5.64
CA ASP A 67 -24.36 14.56 -5.89
C ASP A 67 -22.83 14.31 -5.81
N GLY A 68 -22.40 13.06 -5.55
CA GLY A 68 -21.00 12.66 -5.44
C GLY A 68 -20.39 12.92 -4.07
N HIS A 69 -21.15 13.31 -3.02
CA HIS A 69 -20.63 13.33 -1.66
C HIS A 69 -20.28 11.90 -1.20
N LEU A 70 -19.27 11.75 -0.34
CA LEU A 70 -18.87 10.48 0.23
C LEU A 70 -19.27 10.40 1.70
N ILE A 71 -19.76 9.25 2.12
CA ILE A 71 -19.87 8.87 3.52
C ILE A 71 -18.65 8.01 3.84
N LEU A 72 -17.77 8.53 4.68
CA LEU A 72 -16.53 7.87 5.09
C LEU A 72 -16.65 7.34 6.51
N HIS A 73 -16.42 6.03 6.70
CA HIS A 73 -16.39 5.37 8.01
C HIS A 73 -14.94 5.20 8.49
N GLY A 74 -14.63 5.63 9.71
CA GLY A 74 -13.32 5.44 10.31
C GLY A 74 -13.27 5.74 11.80
N ARG A 75 -12.51 4.93 12.55
CA ARG A 75 -12.36 5.05 14.02
C ARG A 75 -13.69 5.16 14.77
N GLY A 76 -14.71 4.38 14.34
CA GLY A 76 -16.03 4.36 14.94
C GLY A 76 -16.88 5.61 14.69
N ARG A 77 -16.57 6.38 13.67
CA ARG A 77 -17.29 7.61 13.28
C ARG A 77 -17.49 7.64 11.78
N ASP A 78 -18.63 8.20 11.39
CA ASP A 78 -18.91 8.54 10.01
C ASP A 78 -18.61 10.02 9.77
N ARG A 79 -18.19 10.32 8.54
CA ARG A 79 -17.97 11.69 8.04
C ARG A 79 -18.62 11.80 6.67
N GLU A 80 -19.43 12.82 6.53
CA GLU A 80 -19.97 13.20 5.24
C GLU A 80 -19.01 14.22 4.59
N ILE A 81 -18.52 13.88 3.41
CA ILE A 81 -17.49 14.62 2.70
C ILE A 81 -18.06 15.16 1.40
N PRO A 82 -18.14 16.49 1.21
CA PRO A 82 -18.65 17.08 -0.01
C PRO A 82 -17.91 16.61 -1.26
N ALA A 83 -18.60 16.50 -2.38
CA ALA A 83 -18.06 16.01 -3.66
C ALA A 83 -16.81 16.78 -4.12
N GLU A 84 -16.76 18.10 -3.89
CA GLU A 84 -15.61 18.93 -4.23
C GLU A 84 -14.37 18.51 -3.44
N TYR A 85 -14.49 18.32 -2.12
CA TYR A 85 -13.39 17.84 -1.30
C TYR A 85 -13.00 16.42 -1.70
N ALA A 86 -13.99 15.54 -1.87
CA ALA A 86 -13.79 14.13 -2.22
C ALA A 86 -13.00 14.00 -3.54
N THR A 87 -13.41 14.71 -4.58
CA THR A 87 -12.73 14.70 -5.87
C THR A 87 -11.28 15.17 -5.78
N ARG A 88 -11.00 16.20 -5.00
CA ARG A 88 -9.67 16.86 -4.97
C ARG A 88 -8.71 16.24 -3.97
N PHE A 89 -9.20 15.74 -2.85
CA PHE A 89 -8.37 15.41 -1.68
C PHE A 89 -8.59 13.99 -1.13
N VAL A 90 -9.38 13.15 -1.81
CA VAL A 90 -9.47 11.72 -1.48
C VAL A 90 -8.70 10.91 -2.52
N GLU A 91 -8.00 9.88 -2.07
CA GLU A 91 -7.28 8.92 -2.91
C GLU A 91 -7.42 7.51 -2.33
N LEU A 92 -7.20 6.48 -3.17
CA LEU A 92 -7.16 5.10 -2.71
C LEU A 92 -5.99 4.89 -1.73
N ALA A 93 -6.21 4.07 -0.70
CA ALA A 93 -5.26 3.86 0.40
C ALA A 93 -5.05 2.38 0.76
N TYR A 94 -5.05 1.50 -0.22
CA TYR A 94 -4.66 0.10 -0.05
C TYR A 94 -3.16 -0.06 0.11
N ALA A 95 -2.40 0.77 -0.61
CA ALA A 95 -0.96 0.87 -0.51
C ALA A 95 -0.53 2.32 -0.27
N THR A 96 0.56 2.50 0.45
CA THR A 96 1.14 3.81 0.73
C THR A 96 2.66 3.78 0.61
N THR A 97 3.31 4.94 0.62
CA THR A 97 4.77 5.02 0.71
C THR A 97 5.24 4.69 2.13
N VAL A 98 6.51 4.33 2.28
CA VAL A 98 7.12 4.10 3.61
C VAL A 98 6.93 5.32 4.53
N HIS A 99 7.14 6.54 4.01
CA HIS A 99 6.89 7.77 4.74
C HIS A 99 5.41 7.96 5.11
N GLY A 100 4.50 7.49 4.25
CA GLY A 100 3.06 7.52 4.52
C GLY A 100 2.65 6.56 5.63
N ALA A 101 3.33 5.42 5.74
CA ALA A 101 3.10 4.40 6.76
C ALA A 101 3.81 4.69 8.09
N GLN A 102 4.60 5.75 8.17
CA GLN A 102 5.35 6.08 9.38
C GLN A 102 4.38 6.45 10.52
N GLY A 103 4.51 5.78 11.65
CA GLY A 103 3.58 5.93 12.78
C GLY A 103 2.35 5.03 12.74
N GLU A 104 2.07 4.38 11.61
CA GLU A 104 1.01 3.38 11.52
C GLU A 104 1.50 2.02 12.04
N THR A 105 0.58 1.25 12.61
CA THR A 105 0.82 -0.14 13.03
C THR A 105 -0.37 -0.98 12.58
N VAL A 106 -0.10 -2.08 11.92
CA VAL A 106 -1.10 -3.01 11.37
C VAL A 106 -0.83 -4.43 11.85
N GLU A 107 -1.76 -5.35 11.69
CA GLU A 107 -1.54 -6.76 12.04
C GLU A 107 -0.53 -7.40 11.10
N ALA A 108 -0.72 -7.23 9.79
CA ALA A 108 0.19 -7.75 8.77
C ALA A 108 0.62 -6.62 7.82
N ALA A 109 1.91 -6.53 7.53
CA ALA A 109 2.46 -5.57 6.57
C ALA A 109 3.09 -6.28 5.38
N HIS A 110 2.79 -5.79 4.17
CA HIS A 110 3.39 -6.21 2.92
C HIS A 110 4.22 -5.08 2.33
N VAL A 111 5.48 -5.34 2.05
CA VAL A 111 6.45 -4.32 1.61
C VAL A 111 6.99 -4.68 0.24
N ALA A 112 6.76 -3.85 -0.76
CA ALA A 112 7.44 -3.99 -2.06
C ALA A 112 8.82 -3.31 -1.98
N LEU A 113 9.88 -4.10 -2.13
CA LEU A 113 11.26 -3.62 -2.16
C LEU A 113 11.71 -3.50 -3.62
N GLY A 114 12.10 -2.31 -4.01
CA GLY A 114 12.65 -2.03 -5.33
C GLY A 114 14.14 -1.69 -5.28
N ASP A 115 14.74 -1.52 -6.47
CA ASP A 115 16.17 -1.27 -6.63
C ASP A 115 16.65 0.03 -5.97
N THR A 116 15.76 0.97 -5.70
CA THR A 116 16.08 2.25 -5.03
C THR A 116 15.76 2.25 -3.53
N THR A 117 15.29 1.13 -2.99
CA THR A 117 14.94 1.05 -1.55
C THR A 117 16.22 0.99 -0.72
N GLY A 118 16.39 1.87 0.25
CA GLY A 118 17.49 1.85 1.20
C GLY A 118 17.15 1.07 2.48
N ALA A 119 18.16 0.73 3.27
CA ALA A 119 18.03 -0.09 4.48
C ALA A 119 17.10 0.54 5.53
N ALA A 120 17.22 1.85 5.77
CA ALA A 120 16.37 2.56 6.72
C ALA A 120 14.89 2.50 6.31
N ALA A 121 14.58 2.70 5.03
CA ALA A 121 13.22 2.61 4.52
C ALA A 121 12.67 1.18 4.60
N ALA A 122 13.48 0.18 4.21
CA ALA A 122 13.11 -1.23 4.32
C ALA A 122 12.84 -1.61 5.79
N TYR A 123 13.69 -1.21 6.72
CA TYR A 123 13.51 -1.46 8.15
C TYR A 123 12.21 -0.84 8.68
N VAL A 124 11.97 0.44 8.40
CA VAL A 124 10.74 1.12 8.84
C VAL A 124 9.52 0.40 8.31
N ALA A 125 9.50 0.02 7.03
CA ALA A 125 8.39 -0.68 6.42
C ALA A 125 8.17 -2.08 7.00
N MET A 126 9.27 -2.85 7.20
CA MET A 126 9.25 -4.22 7.76
C MET A 126 8.95 -4.28 9.27
N THR A 127 8.78 -3.15 9.92
CA THR A 127 8.40 -3.08 11.34
C THR A 127 6.98 -2.55 11.56
N ARG A 128 6.18 -2.45 10.51
CA ARG A 128 4.79 -1.96 10.63
C ARG A 128 3.80 -3.02 11.06
N GLY A 129 4.04 -4.28 10.73
CA GLY A 129 3.19 -5.41 11.13
C GLY A 129 3.51 -5.90 12.54
N ARG A 130 2.48 -6.12 13.36
CA ARG A 130 2.61 -6.72 14.68
C ARG A 130 2.82 -8.22 14.60
N GLU A 131 2.07 -8.90 13.74
CA GLU A 131 2.07 -10.36 13.62
C GLU A 131 2.97 -10.83 12.49
N SER A 132 2.93 -10.13 11.35
CA SER A 132 3.73 -10.52 10.19
C SER A 132 4.20 -9.33 9.36
N ASN A 133 5.39 -9.47 8.79
CA ASN A 133 5.94 -8.53 7.83
C ASN A 133 6.51 -9.33 6.65
N THR A 134 5.98 -9.10 5.45
CA THR A 134 6.35 -9.81 4.24
C THR A 134 6.99 -8.85 3.24
N ALA A 135 8.22 -9.14 2.83
CA ALA A 135 8.88 -8.42 1.76
C ALA A 135 8.58 -9.08 0.40
N HIS A 136 8.24 -8.28 -0.58
CA HIS A 136 8.05 -8.67 -1.96
C HIS A 136 9.17 -8.10 -2.81
N LEU A 137 9.88 -8.98 -3.52
CA LEU A 137 10.93 -8.65 -4.47
C LEU A 137 10.53 -9.16 -5.84
N VAL A 138 10.86 -8.41 -6.88
CA VAL A 138 10.68 -8.83 -8.27
C VAL A 138 12.04 -9.25 -8.80
N ALA A 139 12.23 -10.55 -9.05
CA ALA A 139 13.48 -11.11 -9.51
C ALA A 139 13.19 -12.32 -10.41
N GLU A 140 14.09 -12.62 -11.35
CA GLU A 140 13.97 -13.74 -12.26
C GLU A 140 14.31 -15.07 -11.57
N THR A 141 15.26 -15.04 -10.65
CA THR A 141 15.72 -16.21 -9.90
C THR A 141 15.73 -15.94 -8.39
N LEU A 142 15.79 -17.02 -7.59
CA LEU A 142 15.93 -16.90 -6.14
C LEU A 142 17.29 -16.28 -5.76
N GLU A 143 18.32 -16.50 -6.56
CA GLU A 143 19.63 -15.91 -6.33
C GLU A 143 19.64 -14.41 -6.55
N ASP A 144 18.97 -13.93 -7.59
CA ASP A 144 18.78 -12.51 -7.83
C ASP A 144 17.96 -11.83 -6.72
N ALA A 145 16.91 -12.50 -6.23
CA ALA A 145 16.16 -12.02 -5.08
C ALA A 145 17.02 -11.89 -3.82
N ARG A 146 17.89 -12.86 -3.55
CA ARG A 146 18.84 -12.81 -2.42
C ARG A 146 19.83 -11.68 -2.58
N LYS A 147 20.37 -11.49 -3.78
CA LYS A 147 21.29 -10.40 -4.08
C LYS A 147 20.60 -9.05 -3.88
N GLN A 148 19.40 -8.88 -4.44
CA GLN A 148 18.62 -7.65 -4.27
C GLN A 148 18.34 -7.35 -2.80
N TRP A 149 18.00 -8.38 -1.99
CA TRP A 149 17.82 -8.24 -0.56
C TRP A 149 19.09 -7.71 0.13
N VAL A 150 20.23 -8.32 -0.15
CA VAL A 150 21.52 -7.89 0.43
C VAL A 150 21.84 -6.46 0.00
N ASP A 151 21.63 -6.12 -1.26
CA ASP A 151 21.90 -4.78 -1.81
C ASP A 151 21.04 -3.70 -1.13
N VAL A 152 19.75 -3.98 -0.87
CA VAL A 152 18.85 -3.07 -0.14
C VAL A 152 19.42 -2.70 1.23
N PHE A 153 19.86 -3.69 2.00
CA PHE A 153 20.37 -3.48 3.36
C PHE A 153 21.84 -3.02 3.42
N SER A 154 22.51 -2.94 2.28
CA SER A 154 23.89 -2.45 2.18
C SER A 154 24.00 -0.98 1.81
N ARG A 155 22.94 -0.38 1.25
CA ARG A 155 22.98 0.96 0.62
C ARG A 155 23.21 2.10 1.60
N ASP A 156 22.63 2.06 2.79
CA ASP A 156 22.67 3.18 3.74
C ASP A 156 23.92 3.14 4.65
N ARG A 157 24.81 2.17 4.47
CA ARG A 157 26.07 2.12 5.24
C ARG A 157 27.05 3.24 4.91
N ALA A 158 26.84 3.92 3.79
CA ALA A 158 27.70 5.02 3.36
C ALA A 158 27.45 6.34 4.13
N ASP A 159 26.27 6.49 4.73
CA ASP A 159 25.88 7.71 5.48
C ASP A 159 26.21 7.64 6.98
N LEU A 160 26.62 6.48 7.48
CA LEU A 160 27.17 6.35 8.82
C LEU A 160 28.56 6.96 8.82
N GLY A 161 28.73 8.08 9.54
CA GLY A 161 30.01 8.78 9.67
C GLY A 161 31.17 7.85 10.08
N PRO A 162 32.43 8.30 9.98
CA PRO A 162 33.63 7.47 10.11
C PRO A 162 33.73 6.70 11.45
N HIS A 163 32.99 7.07 12.48
CA HIS A 163 33.03 6.46 13.81
C HIS A 163 32.09 5.25 13.99
N GLU A 164 31.11 5.04 13.13
CA GLU A 164 30.10 3.97 13.29
C GLU A 164 30.32 2.75 12.39
N ARG A 165 31.38 2.75 11.56
CA ARG A 165 31.66 1.66 10.60
C ARG A 165 32.04 0.32 11.26
N ASN A 166 32.29 0.25 12.57
CA ASN A 166 32.79 -0.92 13.26
C ASN A 166 31.81 -1.56 14.24
N VAL A 167 30.57 -1.18 14.28
CA VAL A 167 29.56 -1.91 15.04
C VAL A 167 29.02 -3.02 14.13
N PRO A 168 29.28 -4.30 14.45
CA PRO A 168 28.57 -5.37 13.77
C PRO A 168 27.09 -5.20 14.10
N LEU A 169 26.25 -4.86 13.11
CA LEU A 169 24.81 -4.95 13.25
C LEU A 169 24.46 -6.44 13.38
N ALA A 170 24.60 -6.98 14.59
CA ALA A 170 23.96 -8.21 15.00
C ALA A 170 22.46 -7.88 15.18
N PHE A 171 21.74 -7.70 14.06
CA PHE A 171 20.31 -7.88 14.08
C PHE A 171 20.07 -9.40 14.20
N PRO A 172 19.45 -9.87 15.27
CA PRO A 172 18.85 -11.18 15.23
C PRO A 172 17.68 -11.07 14.26
N LEU A 173 17.93 -11.31 12.97
CA LEU A 173 16.86 -11.58 12.03
C LEU A 173 16.18 -12.85 12.56
N PRO A 174 14.91 -12.80 12.98
CA PRO A 174 14.18 -14.02 13.18
C PRO A 174 14.18 -14.72 11.83
N CYS A 175 14.85 -15.87 11.73
CA CYS A 175 14.84 -16.72 10.56
C CYS A 175 13.42 -17.28 10.38
N HIS A 176 12.49 -16.45 9.95
CA HIS A 176 11.24 -16.96 9.42
C HIS A 176 11.49 -17.37 7.97
N ARG A 177 11.20 -18.64 7.68
CA ARG A 177 11.19 -19.18 6.32
C ARG A 177 10.45 -18.21 5.42
N ILE A 178 11.13 -17.66 4.43
CA ILE A 178 10.52 -16.86 3.36
C ILE A 178 9.77 -17.86 2.47
N PRO A 179 8.43 -17.88 2.45
CA PRO A 179 7.71 -18.67 1.47
C PRO A 179 7.94 -18.02 0.12
N VAL A 180 8.65 -18.70 -0.77
CA VAL A 180 8.82 -18.28 -2.15
C VAL A 180 7.61 -18.79 -2.93
N THR A 181 6.69 -17.91 -3.28
CA THR A 181 5.62 -18.22 -4.21
C THR A 181 6.08 -17.77 -5.60
N PRO A 182 6.39 -18.69 -6.53
CA PRO A 182 6.71 -18.30 -7.90
C PRO A 182 5.47 -17.68 -8.54
N LEU A 183 5.63 -16.52 -9.21
CA LEU A 183 4.60 -15.99 -10.08
C LEU A 183 4.34 -17.04 -11.19
N ALA A 184 3.08 -17.46 -11.32
CA ALA A 184 2.66 -18.30 -12.44
C ALA A 184 2.96 -17.54 -13.74
N HIS A 185 3.77 -18.14 -14.61
CA HIS A 185 3.97 -17.69 -15.97
C HIS A 185 2.61 -17.59 -16.67
N ALA A 186 2.19 -16.40 -17.04
CA ALA A 186 1.11 -16.21 -18.00
C ALA A 186 1.62 -16.72 -19.35
N ASP A 187 1.22 -17.94 -19.70
CA ASP A 187 1.50 -18.61 -20.97
C ASP A 187 0.91 -17.74 -22.09
N ARG A 188 1.76 -17.00 -22.80
CA ARG A 188 1.40 -16.34 -24.05
C ARG A 188 1.24 -17.44 -25.08
N ARG A 189 0.02 -17.93 -25.26
CA ARG A 189 -0.30 -18.70 -26.46
C ARG A 189 -0.21 -17.75 -27.65
N GLU A 190 0.88 -17.86 -28.37
CA GLU A 190 0.99 -17.35 -29.73
C GLU A 190 -0.07 -18.04 -30.60
N SER A 191 -1.04 -17.22 -31.02
CA SER A 191 -1.91 -17.58 -32.12
C SER A 191 -1.18 -17.21 -33.39
N THR A 192 -0.67 -18.17 -34.13
CA THR A 192 -0.20 -18.00 -35.50
C THR A 192 -1.24 -18.55 -36.47
N PRO A 193 -1.41 -17.91 -37.65
CA PRO A 193 -2.56 -17.96 -38.57
C PRO A 193 -2.83 -19.31 -39.20
#